data_2f057f676f916cb094d0ac7140b88631
#
_entry.id   2f057f676f916cb094d0ac7140b88631
#
_cell.length_a   1.000
_cell.length_b   1.000
_cell.length_c   1.000
_cell.angle_alpha   90.00
_cell.angle_beta   90.00
_cell.angle_gamma   90.00
#
_symmetry.space_group_name_H-M   'P 1'
#
loop_
_entity.id
_entity.type
_entity.pdbx_description
1 polymer ?
#
loop_
_entity_poly.entity_id
_entity_poly.type
_entity_poly.pdbx_seq_one_letter_code
_entity_poly.pdbx_strand_id
1 'polypeptide(L)'
;MPTKQVQVLRLKQGQKSYQEVDLLAQEVAIALVYNGISHVVLMATPQAVEELAMGFSLTEGIVQSLEQIYDIETQESELGITVQMQIASACFATLKERRRQMSGRTGCGLCGIDSLEAVQPKVQPITHQNKIKRQDIEQALAVFERSQPLREQTGSLHGAAWVEQGTIKALYEDVGRHNALDKLLAHLVRHKVKRQEGFVLVSSRASFEMVAKAAVVGITCIVAVSAATELAQRLAEQANITLIGFARAERQTVYTHPEFLVED
;
A
#
# COMPACT_ATOMS: atom_id res chain seq x y z
N MET A 1 -10.79 -3.65 -17.32
CA MET A 1 -11.80 -3.34 -16.27
C MET A 1 -11.33 -3.98 -14.97
N PRO A 2 -11.61 -3.45 -13.77
CA PRO A 2 -11.12 -4.02 -12.51
C PRO A 2 -11.96 -5.21 -11.99
N THR A 3 -13.11 -5.51 -12.61
CA THR A 3 -14.02 -6.59 -12.19
C THR A 3 -14.46 -7.44 -13.37
N LYS A 4 -14.83 -8.71 -13.09
CA LYS A 4 -15.33 -9.68 -14.07
C LYS A 4 -16.61 -10.35 -13.54
N GLN A 5 -17.64 -10.41 -14.41
CA GLN A 5 -18.87 -11.15 -14.11
C GLN A 5 -18.65 -12.64 -14.28
N VAL A 6 -19.16 -13.43 -13.33
CA VAL A 6 -19.12 -14.90 -13.36
C VAL A 6 -20.47 -15.47 -12.91
N GLN A 7 -20.83 -16.64 -13.45
CA GLN A 7 -21.98 -17.40 -12.95
C GLN A 7 -21.57 -18.18 -11.72
N VAL A 8 -22.32 -18.03 -10.63
CA VAL A 8 -22.07 -18.73 -9.36
C VAL A 8 -23.29 -19.50 -8.88
N LEU A 9 -23.08 -20.56 -8.12
CA LEU A 9 -24.13 -21.28 -7.40
C LEU A 9 -24.13 -20.82 -5.95
N ARG A 10 -25.24 -20.19 -5.52
CA ARG A 10 -25.43 -19.79 -4.11
C ARG A 10 -26.06 -20.93 -3.32
N LEU A 11 -25.40 -21.25 -2.21
CA LEU A 11 -25.88 -22.21 -1.21
C LEU A 11 -26.27 -21.44 0.06
N LYS A 12 -27.52 -21.57 0.48
CA LYS A 12 -27.99 -20.93 1.69
C LYS A 12 -28.70 -21.96 2.56
N GLN A 13 -28.36 -22.02 3.86
CA GLN A 13 -28.96 -22.99 4.78
C GLN A 13 -30.47 -22.90 4.79
N GLY A 14 -31.16 -24.03 4.64
CA GLY A 14 -32.62 -24.12 4.61
C GLY A 14 -33.29 -23.65 3.31
N GLN A 15 -32.52 -23.34 2.26
CA GLN A 15 -33.04 -22.97 0.96
C GLN A 15 -32.48 -23.85 -0.16
N LYS A 16 -33.21 -23.94 -1.29
CA LYS A 16 -32.66 -24.57 -2.50
C LYS A 16 -31.54 -23.70 -3.07
N SER A 17 -30.51 -24.34 -3.60
CA SER A 17 -29.45 -23.66 -4.34
C SER A 17 -30.02 -22.96 -5.59
N TYR A 18 -29.44 -21.80 -5.92
CA TYR A 18 -29.83 -21.04 -7.11
C TYR A 18 -28.59 -20.46 -7.80
N GLN A 19 -28.69 -20.25 -9.10
CA GLN A 19 -27.63 -19.60 -9.88
C GLN A 19 -27.86 -18.08 -9.93
N GLU A 20 -26.78 -17.33 -9.82
CA GLU A 20 -26.78 -15.87 -10.00
C GLU A 20 -25.47 -15.40 -10.64
N VAL A 21 -25.45 -14.15 -11.09
CA VAL A 21 -24.24 -13.47 -11.54
C VAL A 21 -23.58 -12.79 -10.35
N ASP A 22 -22.28 -13.02 -10.18
CA ASP A 22 -21.46 -12.35 -9.17
C ASP A 22 -20.32 -11.57 -9.83
N LEU A 23 -19.75 -10.61 -9.10
CA LEU A 23 -18.62 -9.81 -9.53
C LEU A 23 -17.35 -10.25 -8.79
N LEU A 24 -16.33 -10.65 -9.51
CA LEU A 24 -15.01 -10.92 -8.96
C LEU A 24 -14.05 -9.78 -9.30
N ALA A 25 -13.18 -9.43 -8.35
CA ALA A 25 -12.06 -8.54 -8.63
C ALA A 25 -11.12 -9.20 -9.64
N GLN A 26 -10.67 -8.44 -10.63
CA GLN A 26 -9.60 -8.91 -11.51
C GLN A 26 -8.25 -8.75 -10.83
N GLU A 27 -7.48 -9.83 -10.87
CA GLU A 27 -6.09 -9.90 -10.45
C GLU A 27 -5.25 -10.25 -11.67
N VAL A 28 -4.34 -9.36 -12.06
CA VAL A 28 -3.49 -9.52 -13.24
C VAL A 28 -2.02 -9.41 -12.87
N ALA A 29 -1.17 -10.04 -13.66
CA ALA A 29 0.27 -9.92 -13.54
C ALA A 29 0.71 -8.55 -14.08
N ILE A 30 1.42 -7.76 -13.26
CA ILE A 30 2.00 -6.46 -13.62
C ILE A 30 3.51 -6.58 -13.53
N ALA A 31 4.18 -6.58 -14.68
CA ALA A 31 5.63 -6.64 -14.77
C ALA A 31 6.22 -5.22 -14.71
N LEU A 32 7.09 -4.96 -13.74
CA LEU A 32 7.83 -3.72 -13.63
C LEU A 32 9.21 -3.87 -14.31
N VAL A 33 9.46 -3.04 -15.31
CA VAL A 33 10.66 -3.06 -16.14
C VAL A 33 11.39 -1.73 -16.01
N TYR A 34 12.65 -1.75 -15.61
CA TYR A 34 13.47 -0.56 -15.43
C TYR A 34 14.58 -0.53 -16.47
N ASN A 35 14.61 0.52 -17.30
CA ASN A 35 15.60 0.71 -18.39
C ASN A 35 15.77 -0.57 -19.23
N GLY A 36 14.66 -1.22 -19.60
CA GLY A 36 14.62 -2.43 -20.41
C GLY A 36 14.89 -3.75 -19.67
N ILE A 37 15.14 -3.74 -18.35
CA ILE A 37 15.36 -4.95 -17.55
C ILE A 37 14.14 -5.23 -16.65
N SER A 38 13.50 -6.38 -16.82
CA SER A 38 12.44 -6.83 -15.94
C SER A 38 12.96 -7.05 -14.51
N HIS A 39 12.28 -6.49 -13.51
CA HIS A 39 12.67 -6.54 -12.10
C HIS A 39 11.79 -7.46 -11.29
N VAL A 40 10.48 -7.24 -11.33
CA VAL A 40 9.48 -7.97 -10.54
C VAL A 40 8.16 -8.06 -11.29
N VAL A 41 7.39 -9.08 -10.98
CA VAL A 41 5.97 -9.21 -11.39
C VAL A 41 5.12 -9.18 -10.14
N LEU A 42 4.17 -8.25 -10.09
CA LEU A 42 3.21 -8.09 -9.01
C LEU A 42 1.85 -8.59 -9.46
N MET A 43 1.14 -9.31 -8.59
CA MET A 43 -0.28 -9.59 -8.80
C MET A 43 -1.09 -8.44 -8.22
N ALA A 44 -1.87 -7.75 -9.06
CA ALA A 44 -2.57 -6.53 -8.66
C ALA A 44 -3.87 -6.31 -9.46
N THR A 45 -4.73 -5.46 -8.95
CA THR A 45 -5.89 -4.96 -9.69
C THR A 45 -5.43 -4.04 -10.83
N PRO A 46 -5.94 -4.23 -12.09
CA PRO A 46 -5.51 -3.48 -13.27
C PRO A 46 -6.09 -2.05 -13.30
N GLN A 47 -5.83 -1.30 -12.23
CA GLN A 47 -6.24 0.09 -12.06
C GLN A 47 -5.13 0.85 -11.34
N ALA A 48 -4.89 2.10 -11.74
CA ALA A 48 -3.83 2.95 -11.19
C ALA A 48 -2.46 2.24 -11.23
N VAL A 49 -2.12 1.65 -12.39
CA VAL A 49 -0.93 0.82 -12.57
C VAL A 49 0.35 1.66 -12.55
N GLU A 50 0.28 2.90 -13.04
CA GLU A 50 1.41 3.84 -12.95
C GLU A 50 1.69 4.23 -11.50
N GLU A 51 0.64 4.53 -10.72
CA GLU A 51 0.77 4.82 -9.29
C GLU A 51 1.36 3.63 -8.54
N LEU A 52 0.97 2.39 -8.88
CA LEU A 52 1.57 1.19 -8.33
C LEU A 52 3.07 1.14 -8.62
N ALA A 53 3.46 1.34 -9.88
CA ALA A 53 4.85 1.28 -10.32
C ALA A 53 5.71 2.37 -9.66
N MET A 54 5.22 3.61 -9.61
CA MET A 54 5.88 4.72 -8.92
C MET A 54 6.02 4.48 -7.42
N GLY A 55 4.93 4.05 -6.77
CA GLY A 55 4.89 3.80 -5.34
C GLY A 55 5.82 2.67 -4.93
N PHE A 56 5.78 1.54 -5.65
CA PHE A 56 6.71 0.44 -5.46
C PHE A 56 8.16 0.90 -5.63
N SER A 57 8.45 1.68 -6.68
CA SER A 57 9.81 2.17 -6.93
C SER A 57 10.36 3.04 -5.80
N LEU A 58 9.52 3.89 -5.19
CA LEU A 58 9.87 4.71 -4.03
C LEU A 58 10.05 3.85 -2.77
N THR A 59 9.05 3.04 -2.44
CA THR A 59 8.99 2.34 -1.15
C THR A 59 9.99 1.20 -1.04
N GLU A 60 10.39 0.60 -2.18
CA GLU A 60 11.48 -0.38 -2.26
C GLU A 60 12.87 0.29 -2.45
N GLY A 61 12.92 1.63 -2.45
CA GLY A 61 14.16 2.38 -2.57
C GLY A 61 14.91 2.16 -3.89
N ILE A 62 14.17 1.87 -4.96
CA ILE A 62 14.71 1.81 -6.32
C ILE A 62 15.05 3.22 -6.78
N VAL A 63 14.17 4.18 -6.47
CA VAL A 63 14.40 5.61 -6.62
C VAL A 63 14.22 6.31 -5.28
N GLN A 64 14.84 7.47 -5.09
CA GLN A 64 14.74 8.29 -3.89
C GLN A 64 13.66 9.38 -4.02
N SER A 65 13.30 9.71 -5.26
CA SER A 65 12.26 10.68 -5.59
C SER A 65 11.66 10.37 -6.96
N LEU A 66 10.43 10.87 -7.23
CA LEU A 66 9.77 10.63 -8.52
C LEU A 66 10.44 11.36 -9.68
N GLU A 67 11.23 12.43 -9.44
CA GLU A 67 12.01 13.13 -10.46
C GLU A 67 13.11 12.23 -11.06
N GLN A 68 13.45 11.12 -10.43
CA GLN A 68 14.38 10.12 -10.95
C GLN A 68 13.72 9.10 -11.90
N ILE A 69 12.39 9.18 -12.07
CA ILE A 69 11.63 8.44 -13.08
C ILE A 69 11.35 9.42 -14.22
N TYR A 70 12.00 9.21 -15.35
CA TYR A 70 11.97 10.13 -16.50
C TYR A 70 10.80 9.85 -17.44
N ASP A 71 10.38 8.57 -17.50
CA ASP A 71 9.30 8.13 -18.37
C ASP A 71 8.64 6.88 -17.83
N ILE A 72 7.33 6.73 -18.08
CA ILE A 72 6.52 5.56 -17.73
C ILE A 72 5.59 5.25 -18.89
N GLU A 73 5.72 4.04 -19.43
CA GLU A 73 4.83 3.52 -20.47
C GLU A 73 4.18 2.22 -20.00
N THR A 74 2.88 2.05 -20.26
CA THR A 74 2.15 0.83 -19.96
C THR A 74 1.76 0.11 -21.24
N GLN A 75 1.98 -1.21 -21.28
CA GLN A 75 1.63 -2.08 -22.40
C GLN A 75 0.79 -3.25 -21.90
N GLU A 76 -0.41 -3.38 -22.41
CA GLU A 76 -1.29 -4.51 -22.11
C GLU A 76 -1.04 -5.67 -23.09
N SER A 77 -1.13 -6.91 -22.58
CA SER A 77 -1.03 -8.15 -23.34
C SER A 77 -1.97 -9.20 -22.76
N GLU A 78 -2.12 -10.34 -23.44
CA GLU A 78 -2.87 -11.48 -22.90
C GLU A 78 -2.29 -12.05 -21.58
N LEU A 79 -0.99 -11.85 -21.32
CA LEU A 79 -0.29 -12.34 -20.15
C LEU A 79 -0.37 -11.37 -18.96
N GLY A 80 -0.78 -10.12 -19.18
CA GLY A 80 -0.85 -9.09 -18.16
C GLY A 80 -0.39 -7.72 -18.68
N ILE A 81 0.05 -6.86 -17.75
CA ILE A 81 0.46 -5.49 -18.05
C ILE A 81 1.97 -5.37 -17.80
N THR A 82 2.68 -4.76 -18.74
CA THR A 82 4.09 -4.38 -18.56
C THR A 82 4.17 -2.88 -18.35
N VAL A 83 4.80 -2.45 -17.25
CA VAL A 83 5.11 -1.05 -16.98
C VAL A 83 6.60 -0.84 -17.22
N GLN A 84 6.92 -0.13 -18.28
CA GLN A 84 8.28 0.26 -18.64
C GLN A 84 8.61 1.61 -18.03
N MET A 85 9.65 1.68 -17.22
CA MET A 85 10.12 2.91 -16.59
C MET A 85 11.55 3.23 -17.00
N GLN A 86 11.77 4.47 -17.37
CA GLN A 86 13.12 5.02 -17.57
C GLN A 86 13.52 5.73 -16.28
N ILE A 87 14.52 5.18 -15.59
CA ILE A 87 15.01 5.74 -14.33
C ILE A 87 16.45 6.26 -14.46
N ALA A 88 16.84 7.13 -13.51
CA ALA A 88 18.19 7.68 -13.44
C ALA A 88 19.25 6.58 -13.45
N SER A 89 20.32 6.80 -14.21
CA SER A 89 21.38 5.81 -14.42
C SER A 89 22.05 5.34 -13.12
N ALA A 90 22.17 6.23 -12.12
CA ALA A 90 22.70 5.87 -10.80
C ALA A 90 21.76 4.90 -10.06
N CYS A 91 20.45 5.15 -10.09
CA CYS A 91 19.44 4.27 -9.51
C CYS A 91 19.46 2.90 -10.19
N PHE A 92 19.53 2.89 -11.51
CA PHE A 92 19.63 1.65 -12.29
C PHE A 92 20.90 0.85 -12.02
N ALA A 93 22.05 1.51 -11.85
CA ALA A 93 23.29 0.84 -11.47
C ALA A 93 23.17 0.15 -10.11
N THR A 94 22.58 0.83 -9.10
CA THR A 94 22.31 0.27 -7.78
C THR A 94 21.35 -0.91 -7.85
N LEU A 95 20.29 -0.82 -8.67
CA LEU A 95 19.31 -1.90 -8.87
C LEU A 95 19.99 -3.15 -9.48
N LYS A 96 20.86 -2.97 -10.47
CA LYS A 96 21.63 -4.08 -11.07
C LYS A 96 22.54 -4.76 -10.06
N GLU A 97 23.20 -3.98 -9.20
CA GLU A 97 24.07 -4.53 -8.16
C GLU A 97 23.29 -5.36 -7.14
N ARG A 98 22.18 -4.84 -6.60
CA ARG A 98 21.27 -5.60 -5.72
C ARG A 98 20.81 -6.90 -6.38
N ARG A 99 20.47 -6.86 -7.68
CA ARG A 99 20.04 -8.04 -8.42
C ARG A 99 21.15 -9.08 -8.60
N ARG A 100 22.41 -8.67 -8.84
CA ARG A 100 23.56 -9.59 -8.89
C ARG A 100 23.77 -10.31 -7.57
N GLN A 101 23.65 -9.60 -6.45
CA GLN A 101 23.75 -10.18 -5.12
C GLN A 101 22.66 -11.20 -4.84
N MET A 102 21.46 -11.01 -5.39
CA MET A 102 20.34 -11.95 -5.27
C MET A 102 20.41 -13.13 -6.24
N SER A 103 20.92 -12.95 -7.46
CA SER A 103 20.92 -13.98 -8.50
C SER A 103 21.93 -15.12 -8.29
N GLY A 104 22.87 -14.96 -7.35
CA GLY A 104 23.70 -16.09 -6.86
C GLY A 104 22.95 -17.06 -5.94
N ARG A 105 21.66 -16.87 -5.69
CA ARG A 105 20.87 -17.54 -4.66
C ARG A 105 19.50 -17.90 -5.16
N THR A 106 19.07 -19.10 -4.84
CA THR A 106 17.86 -19.75 -5.36
C THR A 106 16.55 -18.99 -5.13
N GLY A 107 15.94 -18.57 -6.17
CA GLY A 107 14.57 -18.70 -6.65
C GLY A 107 13.39 -18.04 -5.94
N CYS A 108 13.45 -17.55 -4.70
CA CYS A 108 12.33 -16.85 -4.10
C CYS A 108 12.85 -15.67 -3.28
N GLY A 109 12.37 -14.48 -3.55
CA GLY A 109 12.90 -13.21 -3.02
C GLY A 109 13.06 -13.08 -1.49
N LEU A 110 12.59 -14.05 -0.71
CA LEU A 110 12.80 -14.19 0.74
C LEU A 110 13.85 -15.26 1.10
N CYS A 111 14.21 -16.17 0.20
CA CYS A 111 15.14 -17.27 0.47
C CYS A 111 16.62 -16.92 0.25
N GLY A 112 16.98 -15.66 0.13
CA GLY A 112 18.36 -15.23 -0.18
C GLY A 112 18.89 -14.09 0.69
N ILE A 113 18.26 -13.83 1.83
CA ILE A 113 18.73 -12.81 2.79
C ILE A 113 19.79 -13.48 3.68
N ASP A 114 21.03 -12.98 3.61
CA ASP A 114 22.19 -13.60 4.26
C ASP A 114 22.23 -13.47 5.77
N SER A 115 21.42 -12.58 6.33
CA SER A 115 21.36 -12.40 7.78
C SER A 115 19.98 -11.95 8.22
N LEU A 116 19.61 -12.28 9.44
CA LEU A 116 18.39 -11.80 10.09
C LEU A 116 18.36 -10.25 10.18
N GLU A 117 19.51 -9.61 10.19
CA GLU A 117 19.62 -8.15 10.19
C GLU A 117 19.20 -7.51 8.87
N ALA A 118 19.42 -8.21 7.75
CA ALA A 118 18.99 -7.73 6.41
C ALA A 118 17.47 -7.81 6.21
N VAL A 119 16.76 -8.57 7.04
CA VAL A 119 15.28 -8.64 7.05
C VAL A 119 14.67 -7.44 7.77
N GLN A 120 15.41 -6.81 8.70
CA GLN A 120 14.88 -5.68 9.46
C GLN A 120 14.97 -4.39 8.63
N PRO A 121 13.84 -3.78 8.27
CA PRO A 121 13.86 -2.52 7.54
C PRO A 121 14.50 -1.44 8.42
N LYS A 122 15.54 -0.79 7.89
CA LYS A 122 16.15 0.39 8.55
C LYS A 122 15.28 1.59 8.20
N VAL A 123 14.47 2.04 9.15
CA VAL A 123 13.72 3.28 9.02
C VAL A 123 14.48 4.43 9.66
N GLN A 124 14.36 5.61 9.07
CA GLN A 124 14.86 6.84 9.68
C GLN A 124 13.71 7.48 10.47
N PRO A 125 13.97 8.00 11.67
CA PRO A 125 12.95 8.72 12.43
C PRO A 125 12.44 9.93 11.64
N ILE A 126 11.12 10.07 11.54
CA ILE A 126 10.49 11.24 10.96
C ILE A 126 10.62 12.41 11.93
N THR A 127 11.17 13.53 11.46
CA THR A 127 11.50 14.68 12.31
C THR A 127 10.33 15.63 12.53
N HIS A 128 9.34 15.61 11.65
CA HIS A 128 8.11 16.39 11.80
C HIS A 128 6.99 15.51 12.35
N GLN A 129 6.10 16.10 13.11
CA GLN A 129 4.96 15.41 13.70
C GLN A 129 3.66 16.15 13.37
N ASN A 130 2.58 15.38 13.28
CA ASN A 130 1.24 15.89 13.05
C ASN A 130 0.38 15.64 14.31
N LYS A 131 -0.37 16.64 14.72
CA LYS A 131 -1.41 16.47 15.74
C LYS A 131 -2.72 16.10 15.04
N ILE A 132 -3.21 14.91 15.31
CA ILE A 132 -4.42 14.35 14.69
C ILE A 132 -5.55 14.39 15.70
N LYS A 133 -6.68 14.97 15.31
CA LYS A 133 -7.89 14.94 16.12
C LYS A 133 -8.53 13.56 16.06
N ARG A 134 -8.93 13.07 17.21
CA ARG A 134 -9.69 11.83 17.32
C ARG A 134 -10.96 11.87 16.47
N GLN A 135 -11.67 13.00 16.49
CA GLN A 135 -12.87 13.21 15.69
C GLN A 135 -12.63 13.03 14.18
N ASP A 136 -11.47 13.46 13.66
CA ASP A 136 -11.12 13.28 12.24
C ASP A 136 -11.01 11.79 11.88
N ILE A 137 -10.47 10.97 12.80
CA ILE A 137 -10.39 9.52 12.63
C ILE A 137 -11.79 8.90 12.63
N GLU A 138 -12.64 9.28 13.58
CA GLU A 138 -14.01 8.77 13.71
C GLU A 138 -14.85 9.11 12.47
N GLN A 139 -14.77 10.33 11.98
CA GLN A 139 -15.47 10.78 10.77
C GLN A 139 -15.03 10.00 9.53
N ALA A 140 -13.73 9.84 9.35
CA ALA A 140 -13.19 9.07 8.22
C ALA A 140 -13.63 7.60 8.28
N LEU A 141 -13.55 6.95 9.44
CA LEU A 141 -13.97 5.56 9.66
C LEU A 141 -15.45 5.34 9.37
N ALA A 142 -16.31 6.29 9.72
CA ALA A 142 -17.76 6.20 9.49
C ALA A 142 -18.13 6.09 8.00
N VAL A 143 -17.28 6.60 7.11
CA VAL A 143 -17.53 6.59 5.66
C VAL A 143 -16.61 5.66 4.89
N PHE A 144 -15.50 5.22 5.47
CA PHE A 144 -14.42 4.52 4.76
C PHE A 144 -14.87 3.24 4.06
N GLU A 145 -15.72 2.43 4.69
CA GLU A 145 -16.17 1.16 4.09
C GLU A 145 -16.97 1.40 2.80
N ARG A 146 -17.93 2.31 2.85
CA ARG A 146 -18.76 2.68 1.67
C ARG A 146 -18.02 3.56 0.63
N SER A 147 -16.84 4.06 0.98
CA SER A 147 -15.98 4.79 0.03
C SER A 147 -15.11 3.86 -0.82
N GLN A 148 -15.24 2.53 -0.67
CA GLN A 148 -14.46 1.52 -1.38
C GLN A 148 -15.35 0.76 -2.39
N PRO A 149 -15.65 1.35 -3.57
CA PRO A 149 -16.66 0.82 -4.50
C PRO A 149 -16.31 -0.54 -5.07
N LEU A 150 -15.05 -0.85 -5.30
CA LEU A 150 -14.65 -2.16 -5.81
C LEU A 150 -14.74 -3.24 -4.72
N ARG A 151 -14.33 -2.89 -3.50
CA ARG A 151 -14.49 -3.77 -2.33
C ARG A 151 -15.95 -4.03 -2.01
N GLU A 152 -16.80 -3.01 -2.09
CA GLU A 152 -18.25 -3.15 -1.87
C GLU A 152 -18.87 -4.15 -2.87
N GLN A 153 -18.44 -4.10 -4.13
CA GLN A 153 -18.94 -4.97 -5.19
C GLN A 153 -18.40 -6.41 -5.11
N THR A 154 -17.16 -6.60 -4.69
CA THR A 154 -16.45 -7.89 -4.83
C THR A 154 -16.05 -8.54 -3.51
N GLY A 155 -16.00 -7.77 -2.42
CA GLY A 155 -15.58 -8.22 -1.09
C GLY A 155 -14.08 -8.56 -0.94
N SER A 156 -13.28 -8.51 -2.02
CA SER A 156 -11.94 -9.10 -2.07
C SER A 156 -10.79 -8.11 -2.16
N LEU A 157 -11.04 -6.79 -2.09
CA LEU A 157 -10.01 -5.77 -2.16
C LEU A 157 -9.67 -5.16 -0.80
N HIS A 158 -8.48 -4.59 -0.75
CA HIS A 158 -8.01 -3.72 0.32
C HIS A 158 -8.01 -2.27 -0.14
N GLY A 159 -8.41 -1.36 0.76
CA GLY A 159 -8.36 0.07 0.54
C GLY A 159 -7.26 0.73 1.36
N ALA A 160 -6.62 1.73 0.75
CA ALA A 160 -5.73 2.69 1.41
C ALA A 160 -6.19 4.10 1.07
N ALA A 161 -6.40 4.93 2.07
CA ALA A 161 -6.91 6.30 1.93
C ALA A 161 -6.01 7.31 2.61
N TRP A 162 -5.93 8.49 2.04
CA TRP A 162 -5.40 9.69 2.68
C TRP A 162 -6.55 10.52 3.24
N VAL A 163 -6.45 10.88 4.50
CA VAL A 163 -7.49 11.63 5.23
C VAL A 163 -6.90 12.94 5.73
N GLU A 164 -7.61 14.04 5.46
CA GLU A 164 -7.34 15.36 6.01
C GLU A 164 -8.62 15.91 6.64
N GLN A 165 -8.53 16.39 7.87
CA GLN A 165 -9.66 16.99 8.60
C GLN A 165 -10.94 16.11 8.53
N GLY A 166 -10.80 14.81 8.81
CA GLY A 166 -11.90 13.85 8.77
C GLY A 166 -12.42 13.46 7.39
N THR A 167 -11.90 14.07 6.32
CA THR A 167 -12.35 13.85 4.94
C THR A 167 -11.35 13.00 4.16
N ILE A 168 -11.83 11.97 3.48
CA ILE A 168 -11.03 11.17 2.54
C ILE A 168 -10.74 12.01 1.30
N LYS A 169 -9.47 12.34 1.05
CA LYS A 169 -8.99 13.13 -0.08
C LYS A 169 -8.52 12.28 -1.26
N ALA A 170 -7.96 11.11 -0.97
CA ALA A 170 -7.57 10.12 -1.98
C ALA A 170 -7.82 8.72 -1.44
N LEU A 171 -8.20 7.79 -2.32
CA LEU A 171 -8.44 6.40 -1.98
C LEU A 171 -8.03 5.51 -3.15
N TYR A 172 -7.28 4.45 -2.84
CA TYR A 172 -6.88 3.42 -3.79
C TYR A 172 -7.25 2.05 -3.26
N GLU A 173 -7.75 1.21 -4.17
CA GLU A 173 -8.10 -0.18 -3.88
C GLU A 173 -7.23 -1.13 -4.68
N ASP A 174 -6.89 -2.27 -4.09
CA ASP A 174 -6.16 -3.36 -4.76
C ASP A 174 -6.43 -4.69 -4.05
N VAL A 175 -6.29 -5.81 -4.76
CA VAL A 175 -6.30 -7.17 -4.18
C VAL A 175 -5.17 -7.34 -3.16
N GLY A 176 -4.04 -6.67 -3.37
CA GLY A 176 -2.90 -6.62 -2.47
C GLY A 176 -2.91 -5.38 -1.57
N ARG A 177 -2.89 -5.55 -0.23
CA ARG A 177 -2.83 -4.40 0.70
C ARG A 177 -1.60 -3.51 0.48
N HIS A 178 -0.44 -4.12 0.14
CA HIS A 178 0.80 -3.39 -0.15
C HIS A 178 0.66 -2.56 -1.42
N ASN A 179 0.03 -3.13 -2.44
CA ASN A 179 -0.23 -2.43 -3.71
C ASN A 179 -1.17 -1.23 -3.50
N ALA A 180 -2.26 -1.41 -2.72
CA ALA A 180 -3.17 -0.30 -2.41
C ALA A 180 -2.43 0.84 -1.71
N LEU A 181 -1.54 0.51 -0.76
CA LEU A 181 -0.70 1.51 -0.09
C LEU A 181 0.30 2.15 -1.05
N ASP A 182 1.02 1.38 -1.86
CA ASP A 182 1.98 1.92 -2.83
C ASP A 182 1.31 2.91 -3.80
N LYS A 183 0.13 2.57 -4.34
CA LYS A 183 -0.68 3.48 -5.17
C LYS A 183 -0.96 4.80 -4.46
N LEU A 184 -1.41 4.73 -3.20
CA LEU A 184 -1.70 5.91 -2.40
C LEU A 184 -0.43 6.74 -2.16
N LEU A 185 0.68 6.11 -1.74
CA LEU A 185 1.92 6.82 -1.43
C LEU A 185 2.50 7.52 -2.66
N ALA A 186 2.42 6.89 -3.85
CA ALA A 186 2.78 7.54 -5.12
C ALA A 186 1.92 8.78 -5.38
N HIS A 187 0.61 8.67 -5.20
CA HIS A 187 -0.31 9.81 -5.33
C HIS A 187 0.11 10.98 -4.42
N LEU A 188 0.36 10.71 -3.14
CA LEU A 188 0.74 11.75 -2.19
C LEU A 188 2.04 12.47 -2.58
N VAL A 189 3.04 11.72 -3.08
CA VAL A 189 4.31 12.30 -3.53
C VAL A 189 4.13 13.07 -4.84
N ARG A 190 3.44 12.49 -5.83
CA ARG A 190 3.20 13.09 -7.15
C ARG A 190 2.46 14.44 -7.05
N HIS A 191 1.46 14.50 -6.17
CA HIS A 191 0.65 15.71 -5.95
C HIS A 191 1.21 16.63 -4.85
N LYS A 192 2.41 16.32 -4.32
CA LYS A 192 3.11 17.14 -3.30
C LYS A 192 2.21 17.41 -2.08
N VAL A 193 1.41 16.41 -1.70
CA VAL A 193 0.52 16.51 -0.53
C VAL A 193 1.35 16.70 0.73
N LYS A 194 0.93 17.63 1.57
CA LYS A 194 1.59 17.90 2.86
C LYS A 194 1.26 16.83 3.87
N ARG A 195 2.21 15.94 4.11
CA ARG A 195 2.04 14.74 4.96
C ARG A 195 1.81 15.05 6.44
N GLN A 196 2.00 16.32 6.84
CA GLN A 196 1.71 16.83 8.18
C GLN A 196 0.23 17.22 8.39
N GLU A 197 -0.59 17.24 7.33
CA GLU A 197 -1.97 17.71 7.40
C GLU A 197 -3.00 16.57 7.45
N GLY A 198 -2.53 15.30 7.49
CA GLY A 198 -3.44 14.16 7.46
C GLY A 198 -2.81 12.86 7.93
N PHE A 199 -3.50 11.77 7.69
CA PHE A 199 -3.07 10.42 8.04
C PHE A 199 -3.48 9.39 6.98
N VAL A 200 -2.80 8.25 7.01
CA VAL A 200 -3.13 7.09 6.16
C VAL A 200 -4.12 6.19 6.89
N LEU A 201 -5.24 5.87 6.24
CA LEU A 201 -6.25 4.92 6.72
C LEU A 201 -6.26 3.68 5.83
N VAL A 202 -6.09 2.48 6.42
CA VAL A 202 -6.04 1.22 5.68
C VAL A 202 -7.08 0.22 6.19
N SER A 203 -7.72 -0.51 5.26
CA SER A 203 -8.69 -1.57 5.59
C SER A 203 -8.04 -2.84 6.12
N SER A 204 -6.76 -3.01 5.88
CA SER A 204 -5.96 -4.19 6.23
C SER A 204 -5.41 -4.14 7.65
N ARG A 205 -4.62 -5.18 8.01
CA ARG A 205 -3.71 -5.13 9.15
C ARG A 205 -2.57 -4.15 8.87
N ALA A 206 -2.04 -3.51 9.92
CA ALA A 206 -0.76 -2.82 9.86
C ALA A 206 0.36 -3.85 10.14
N SER A 207 1.04 -4.32 9.08
CA SER A 207 2.26 -5.12 9.18
C SER A 207 3.49 -4.21 9.17
N PHE A 208 4.65 -4.76 9.52
CA PHE A 208 5.91 -4.01 9.49
C PHE A 208 6.21 -3.40 8.11
N GLU A 209 5.87 -4.11 7.03
CA GLU A 209 6.04 -3.63 5.66
C GLU A 209 5.19 -2.38 5.38
N MET A 210 3.94 -2.35 5.89
CA MET A 210 3.08 -1.17 5.74
C MET A 210 3.68 0.05 6.45
N VAL A 211 4.23 -0.16 7.65
CA VAL A 211 4.91 0.90 8.40
C VAL A 211 6.19 1.33 7.70
N ALA A 212 7.01 0.38 7.21
CA ALA A 212 8.24 0.68 6.50
C ALA A 212 7.99 1.52 5.24
N LYS A 213 7.01 1.12 4.42
CA LYS A 213 6.62 1.86 3.21
C LYS A 213 6.13 3.29 3.54
N ALA A 214 5.30 3.43 4.56
CA ALA A 214 4.81 4.73 5.02
C ALA A 214 5.95 5.63 5.53
N ALA A 215 6.92 5.05 6.27
CA ALA A 215 8.09 5.78 6.78
C ALA A 215 8.96 6.35 5.66
N VAL A 216 9.18 5.60 4.57
CA VAL A 216 9.96 6.07 3.40
C VAL A 216 9.38 7.36 2.82
N VAL A 217 8.06 7.50 2.83
CA VAL A 217 7.36 8.69 2.29
C VAL A 217 7.16 9.78 3.35
N GLY A 218 7.50 9.51 4.62
CA GLY A 218 7.37 10.48 5.71
C GLY A 218 5.93 10.60 6.26
N ILE A 219 5.16 9.53 6.24
CA ILE A 219 3.83 9.47 6.86
C ILE A 219 3.98 9.37 8.37
N THR A 220 3.35 10.26 9.12
CA THR A 220 3.46 10.38 10.57
C THR A 220 2.38 9.61 11.34
N CYS A 221 1.30 9.18 10.67
CA CYS A 221 0.24 8.41 11.31
C CYS A 221 -0.40 7.39 10.35
N ILE A 222 -0.60 6.18 10.88
CA ILE A 222 -1.29 5.09 10.21
C ILE A 222 -2.44 4.61 11.09
N VAL A 223 -3.65 4.60 10.52
CA VAL A 223 -4.86 4.06 11.14
C VAL A 223 -5.25 2.79 10.40
N ALA A 224 -5.25 1.66 11.07
CA ALA A 224 -5.61 0.37 10.51
C ALA A 224 -6.95 -0.14 11.08
N VAL A 225 -7.87 -0.50 10.18
CA VAL A 225 -9.16 -1.12 10.56
C VAL A 225 -8.95 -2.45 11.28
N SER A 226 -7.89 -3.19 10.97
CA SER A 226 -7.55 -4.47 11.60
C SER A 226 -6.37 -4.31 12.58
N ALA A 227 -5.80 -5.43 13.02
CA ALA A 227 -4.73 -5.46 14.03
C ALA A 227 -3.39 -4.91 13.51
N ALA A 228 -2.59 -4.39 14.42
CA ALA A 228 -1.14 -4.20 14.21
C ALA A 228 -0.37 -5.48 14.61
N THR A 229 0.80 -5.68 14.00
CA THR A 229 1.76 -6.72 14.43
C THR A 229 2.79 -6.13 15.41
N GLU A 230 3.41 -6.98 16.22
CA GLU A 230 4.43 -6.55 17.18
C GLU A 230 5.62 -5.86 16.47
N LEU A 231 6.09 -6.44 15.37
CA LEU A 231 7.18 -5.84 14.59
C LEU A 231 6.77 -4.50 13.96
N ALA A 232 5.51 -4.35 13.55
CA ALA A 232 4.98 -3.06 13.08
C ALA A 232 4.97 -2.00 14.18
N GLN A 233 4.60 -2.38 15.41
CA GLN A 233 4.61 -1.49 16.57
C GLN A 233 6.04 -1.01 16.88
N ARG A 234 7.02 -1.91 16.97
CA ARG A 234 8.42 -1.54 17.19
C ARG A 234 8.97 -0.61 16.10
N LEU A 235 8.65 -0.91 14.85
CA LEU A 235 9.10 -0.10 13.72
C LEU A 235 8.45 1.28 13.72
N ALA A 236 7.17 1.37 14.06
CA ALA A 236 6.45 2.64 14.17
C ALA A 236 7.03 3.52 15.28
N GLU A 237 7.38 2.92 16.45
CA GLU A 237 8.07 3.60 17.52
C GLU A 237 9.42 4.19 17.07
N GLN A 238 10.23 3.39 16.37
CA GLN A 238 11.53 3.81 15.85
C GLN A 238 11.40 4.90 14.76
N ALA A 239 10.34 4.84 13.95
CA ALA A 239 10.11 5.78 12.85
C ALA A 239 9.39 7.07 13.28
N ASN A 240 9.00 7.21 14.54
CA ASN A 240 8.13 8.28 15.05
C ASN A 240 6.77 8.31 14.30
N ILE A 241 6.13 7.16 14.10
CA ILE A 241 4.81 7.05 13.47
C ILE A 241 3.77 6.71 14.53
N THR A 242 2.71 7.50 14.63
CA THR A 242 1.53 7.14 15.43
C THR A 242 0.82 5.97 14.75
N LEU A 243 0.80 4.82 15.43
CA LEU A 243 0.17 3.60 14.91
C LEU A 243 -1.10 3.29 15.68
N ILE A 244 -2.22 3.27 14.95
CA ILE A 244 -3.55 2.97 15.49
C ILE A 244 -4.07 1.71 14.80
N GLY A 245 -4.58 0.76 15.58
CA GLY A 245 -5.21 -0.44 15.04
C GLY A 245 -6.55 -0.75 15.68
N PHE A 246 -7.21 -1.79 15.19
CA PHE A 246 -8.59 -2.14 15.54
C PHE A 246 -9.53 -0.94 15.45
N ALA A 247 -9.26 -0.05 14.49
CA ALA A 247 -9.96 1.22 14.36
C ALA A 247 -11.41 1.03 13.90
N ARG A 248 -12.34 1.52 14.72
CA ARG A 248 -13.77 1.67 14.46
C ARG A 248 -14.18 3.06 14.92
N ALA A 249 -15.30 3.57 14.44
CA ALA A 249 -15.74 4.90 14.84
C ALA A 249 -15.84 5.05 16.37
N GLU A 250 -16.29 4.01 17.07
CA GLU A 250 -16.49 4.04 18.53
C GLU A 250 -15.27 3.58 19.34
N ARG A 251 -14.26 2.96 18.68
CA ARG A 251 -13.12 2.34 19.37
C ARG A 251 -11.88 2.33 18.51
N GLN A 252 -10.77 2.82 19.03
CA GLN A 252 -9.44 2.73 18.44
C GLN A 252 -8.43 2.25 19.49
N THR A 253 -7.38 1.56 19.05
CA THR A 253 -6.26 1.16 19.91
C THR A 253 -5.00 1.84 19.41
N VAL A 254 -4.44 2.72 20.23
CA VAL A 254 -3.20 3.43 19.94
C VAL A 254 -2.03 2.63 20.46
N TYR A 255 -1.08 2.28 19.59
CA TYR A 255 0.08 1.45 19.92
C TYR A 255 1.35 2.25 20.13
N THR A 256 1.49 3.40 19.45
CA THR A 256 2.69 4.27 19.52
C THR A 256 2.28 5.73 19.47
N HIS A 257 3.07 6.57 20.15
CA HIS A 257 2.97 8.04 20.11
C HIS A 257 1.57 8.62 20.37
N PRO A 258 0.91 8.25 21.50
CA PRO A 258 -0.42 8.76 21.84
C PRO A 258 -0.44 10.28 22.07
N GLU A 259 0.73 10.91 22.37
CA GLU A 259 0.90 12.35 22.58
C GLU A 259 0.60 13.21 21.34
N PHE A 260 0.53 12.59 20.15
CA PHE A 260 0.14 13.27 18.91
C PHE A 260 -1.36 13.15 18.59
N LEU A 261 -2.12 12.45 19.41
CA LEU A 261 -3.59 12.49 19.36
C LEU A 261 -4.10 13.63 20.22
N VAL A 262 -5.02 14.40 19.64
CA VAL A 262 -5.73 15.48 20.36
C VAL A 262 -7.14 15.01 20.62
N GLU A 263 -7.55 14.99 21.89
CA GLU A 263 -8.95 14.94 22.27
C GLU A 263 -9.55 16.32 22.04
N ASP A 264 -10.74 16.40 21.52
CA ASP A 264 -11.43 17.67 21.21
C ASP A 264 -11.67 18.57 22.43
#